data_4d979a4f406f35a88360376acf1b1072
#
_entry.id   4d979a4f406f35a88360376acf1b1072
#
_cell.length_a   1.000
_cell.length_b   1.000
_cell.length_c   1.000
_cell.angle_alpha   90.00
_cell.angle_beta   90.00
_cell.angle_gamma   90.00
#
_symmetry.space_group_name_H-M   'P 1'
#
loop_
_entity.id
_entity.type
_entity.pdbx_description
1 polymer ?
#
loop_
_entity_poly.entity_id
_entity_poly.type
_entity_poly.pdbx_seq_one_letter_code
_entity_poly.pdbx_strand_id
1 'polypeptide(L)'
;MRGDDNIIGSPHNGHYLGLIELLAKFNPFLNEHLKKYGNIGRGNPSYLSNTVCDEFIELIGSSMLDTIVNELKECKFFSVSLDSTPDITKIDQLTLIMCYVLPTEPVERYLTFLGMDNHTGEELAQ
;
A
#
# COMPACT_ATOMS: atom_id res chain seq x y z
N MET A 1 5.06 3.97 7.22
CA MET A 1 3.82 4.76 7.33
C MET A 1 3.47 5.12 8.78
N ARG A 2 3.88 4.30 9.72
CA ARG A 2 3.73 4.56 11.17
C ARG A 2 4.72 5.63 11.60
N GLY A 3 4.33 6.44 12.59
CA GLY A 3 5.21 7.37 13.28
C GLY A 3 5.76 6.78 14.57
N ASP A 4 6.55 7.58 15.25
CA ASP A 4 7.12 7.23 16.57
C ASP A 4 6.06 7.35 17.69
N ASP A 5 5.02 8.16 17.44
CA ASP A 5 3.87 8.31 18.34
C ASP A 5 2.53 8.25 17.57
N ASN A 6 1.42 8.20 18.32
CA ASN A 6 0.06 8.20 17.78
C ASN A 6 -0.71 9.45 18.22
N ILE A 7 -0.03 10.57 18.33
CA ILE A 7 -0.60 11.83 18.84
C ILE A 7 -0.98 12.72 17.66
N ILE A 8 -2.25 13.07 17.55
CA ILE A 8 -2.73 14.04 16.57
C ILE A 8 -2.10 15.40 16.85
N GLY A 9 -1.55 16.05 15.82
CA GLY A 9 -0.79 17.29 15.90
C GLY A 9 0.70 17.12 16.17
N SER A 10 1.18 15.92 16.39
CA SER A 10 2.62 15.66 16.55
C SER A 10 3.33 15.60 15.19
N PRO A 11 4.54 16.18 15.05
CA PRO A 11 5.35 16.05 13.83
C PRO A 11 5.89 14.61 13.63
N HIS A 12 5.76 13.73 14.62
CA HIS A 12 6.28 12.36 14.63
C HIS A 12 5.19 11.30 14.54
N ASN A 13 3.93 11.68 14.25
CA ASN A 13 2.78 10.76 14.20
C ASN A 13 2.69 9.93 12.91
N GLY A 14 3.62 10.14 11.97
CA GLY A 14 3.73 9.37 10.73
C GLY A 14 2.79 9.81 9.62
N HIS A 15 2.97 9.18 8.46
CA HIS A 15 2.27 9.60 7.23
C HIS A 15 0.76 9.35 7.29
N TYR A 16 0.31 8.29 7.95
CA TYR A 16 -1.11 7.97 8.05
C TYR A 16 -1.89 9.07 8.79
N LEU A 17 -1.48 9.38 10.02
CA LEU A 17 -2.14 10.42 10.80
C LEU A 17 -1.95 11.80 10.18
N GLY A 18 -0.77 12.10 9.66
CA GLY A 18 -0.51 13.35 8.94
C GLY A 18 -1.42 13.53 7.71
N LEU A 19 -1.70 12.47 6.96
CA LEU A 19 -2.64 12.51 5.84
C LEU A 19 -4.08 12.74 6.33
N ILE A 20 -4.50 12.05 7.39
CA ILE A 20 -5.82 12.24 8.01
C ILE A 20 -5.99 13.69 8.48
N GLU A 21 -4.98 14.26 9.12
CA GLU A 21 -4.99 15.69 9.54
C GLU A 21 -5.06 16.65 8.34
N LEU A 22 -4.33 16.34 7.27
CA LEU A 22 -4.40 17.13 6.04
C LEU A 22 -5.81 17.09 5.45
N LEU A 23 -6.41 15.91 5.30
CA LEU A 23 -7.76 15.73 4.78
C LEU A 23 -8.81 16.41 5.66
N ALA A 24 -8.62 16.42 6.97
CA ALA A 24 -9.52 17.08 7.91
C ALA A 24 -9.61 18.61 7.69
N LYS A 25 -8.60 19.24 7.08
CA LYS A 25 -8.65 20.67 6.73
C LYS A 25 -9.71 20.97 5.66
N PHE A 26 -10.03 19.97 4.83
CA PHE A 26 -10.96 20.11 3.70
C PHE A 26 -12.28 19.37 3.93
N ASN A 27 -12.35 18.50 4.93
CA ASN A 27 -13.52 17.69 5.24
C ASN A 27 -14.02 17.99 6.66
N PRO A 28 -15.18 18.67 6.81
CA PRO A 28 -15.73 19.03 8.11
C PRO A 28 -16.05 17.84 9.01
N PHE A 29 -16.56 16.73 8.43
CA PHE A 29 -16.86 15.51 9.17
C PHE A 29 -15.58 14.93 9.80
N LEU A 30 -14.51 14.82 9.02
CA LEU A 30 -13.24 14.31 9.50
C LEU A 30 -12.61 15.23 10.55
N ASN A 31 -12.77 16.55 10.38
CA ASN A 31 -12.31 17.54 11.37
C ASN A 31 -13.02 17.38 12.72
N GLU A 32 -14.35 17.22 12.71
CA GLU A 32 -15.12 16.95 13.93
C GLU A 32 -14.73 15.62 14.56
N HIS A 33 -14.51 14.60 13.75
CA HIS A 33 -14.07 13.30 14.21
C HIS A 33 -12.71 13.38 14.94
N LEU A 34 -11.73 14.06 14.34
CA LEU A 34 -10.42 14.27 14.99
C LEU A 34 -10.52 15.07 16.29
N LYS A 35 -11.35 16.11 16.33
CA LYS A 35 -11.57 16.89 17.56
C LYS A 35 -12.21 16.05 18.65
N LYS A 36 -13.13 15.17 18.28
CA LYS A 36 -13.90 14.36 19.24
C LYS A 36 -13.12 13.13 19.74
N TYR A 37 -12.32 12.50 18.88
CA TYR A 37 -11.69 11.20 19.16
C TYR A 37 -10.17 11.22 19.12
N GLY A 38 -9.56 12.30 18.65
CA GLY A 38 -8.11 12.47 18.65
C GLY A 38 -7.58 12.59 20.09
N ASN A 39 -6.49 11.91 20.38
CA ASN A 39 -5.74 12.00 21.65
C ASN A 39 -6.51 11.59 22.94
N ILE A 40 -7.67 10.92 22.85
CA ILE A 40 -8.49 10.55 24.02
C ILE A 40 -7.94 9.31 24.77
N GLY A 41 -6.88 8.68 24.26
CA GLY A 41 -6.30 7.50 24.91
C GLY A 41 -7.02 6.18 24.59
N ARG A 42 -6.61 5.10 25.28
CA ARG A 42 -7.10 3.74 25.02
C ARG A 42 -8.56 3.57 25.42
N GLY A 43 -9.30 2.79 24.61
CA GLY A 43 -10.66 2.35 24.94
C GLY A 43 -11.78 3.05 24.17
N ASN A 44 -11.47 4.06 23.34
CA ASN A 44 -12.46 4.67 22.47
C ASN A 44 -12.25 4.25 21.02
N PRO A 45 -13.31 3.86 20.28
CA PRO A 45 -13.21 3.54 18.86
C PRO A 45 -12.96 4.84 18.07
N SER A 46 -11.69 5.13 17.80
CA SER A 46 -11.29 6.35 17.07
C SER A 46 -11.00 6.13 15.59
N TYR A 47 -10.80 4.88 15.17
CA TYR A 47 -10.30 4.52 13.83
C TYR A 47 -8.95 5.17 13.44
N LEU A 48 -8.20 5.64 14.44
CA LEU A 48 -6.91 6.31 14.27
C LEU A 48 -5.72 5.44 14.71
N SER A 49 -6.00 4.17 15.08
CA SER A 49 -4.99 3.23 15.56
C SER A 49 -4.11 2.70 14.42
N ASN A 50 -2.91 2.24 14.77
CA ASN A 50 -2.03 1.56 13.82
C ASN A 50 -2.68 0.33 13.19
N THR A 51 -3.49 -0.42 13.93
CA THR A 51 -4.24 -1.57 13.42
C THR A 51 -5.18 -1.16 12.29
N VAL A 52 -5.95 -0.08 12.48
CA VAL A 52 -6.83 0.45 11.43
C VAL A 52 -6.04 0.95 10.23
N CYS A 53 -4.87 1.55 10.45
CA CYS A 53 -3.97 1.93 9.36
C CYS A 53 -3.54 0.70 8.54
N ASP A 54 -3.15 -0.38 9.20
CA ASP A 54 -2.71 -1.62 8.55
C ASP A 54 -3.87 -2.26 7.77
N GLU A 55 -5.08 -2.37 8.36
CA GLU A 55 -6.30 -2.85 7.71
C GLU A 55 -6.68 -2.00 6.48
N PHE A 56 -6.50 -0.68 6.57
CA PHE A 56 -6.79 0.22 5.45
C PHE A 56 -5.80 0.05 4.30
N ILE A 57 -4.51 -0.14 4.61
CA ILE A 57 -3.48 -0.42 3.60
C ILE A 57 -3.76 -1.76 2.91
N GLU A 58 -4.12 -2.79 3.68
CA GLU A 58 -4.46 -4.10 3.16
C GLU A 58 -5.70 -4.05 2.24
N LEU A 59 -6.73 -3.33 2.66
CA LEU A 59 -7.95 -3.13 1.86
C LEU A 59 -7.65 -2.45 0.52
N ILE A 60 -6.85 -1.37 0.54
CA ILE A 60 -6.46 -0.68 -0.70
C ILE A 60 -5.61 -1.60 -1.57
N GLY A 61 -4.62 -2.28 -0.99
CA GLY A 61 -3.73 -3.20 -1.71
C GLY A 61 -4.51 -4.31 -2.40
N SER A 62 -5.43 -4.95 -1.68
CA SER A 62 -6.31 -6.00 -2.23
C SER A 62 -7.19 -5.48 -3.36
N SER A 63 -7.80 -4.31 -3.18
CA SER A 63 -8.65 -3.69 -4.22
C SER A 63 -7.86 -3.33 -5.48
N MET A 64 -6.62 -2.84 -5.33
CA MET A 64 -5.74 -2.55 -6.45
C MET A 64 -5.32 -3.84 -7.18
N LEU A 65 -4.98 -4.90 -6.44
CA LEU A 65 -4.61 -6.18 -7.01
C LEU A 65 -5.78 -6.79 -7.80
N ASP A 66 -6.98 -6.78 -7.24
CA ASP A 66 -8.19 -7.25 -7.92
C ASP A 66 -8.45 -6.47 -9.21
N THR A 67 -8.24 -5.17 -9.20
CA THR A 67 -8.36 -4.33 -10.39
C THR A 67 -7.36 -4.75 -11.47
N ILE A 68 -6.08 -4.89 -11.13
CA ILE A 68 -5.02 -5.32 -12.05
C ILE A 68 -5.33 -6.71 -12.63
N VAL A 69 -5.75 -7.66 -11.79
CA VAL A 69 -6.08 -9.03 -12.21
C VAL A 69 -7.28 -9.03 -13.17
N ASN A 70 -8.28 -8.20 -12.92
CA ASN A 70 -9.44 -8.09 -13.82
C ASN A 70 -9.06 -7.43 -15.16
N GLU A 71 -8.26 -6.37 -15.15
CA GLU A 71 -7.72 -5.75 -16.36
C GLU A 71 -6.91 -6.77 -17.18
N LEU A 72 -6.06 -7.58 -16.54
CA LEU A 72 -5.27 -8.62 -17.20
C LEU A 72 -6.13 -9.73 -17.82
N LYS A 73 -7.22 -10.13 -17.18
CA LYS A 73 -8.17 -11.12 -17.73
C LYS A 73 -8.87 -10.63 -18.99
N GLU A 74 -9.09 -9.33 -19.10
CA GLU A 74 -9.71 -8.71 -20.28
C GLU A 74 -8.68 -8.42 -21.38
N CYS A 75 -7.40 -8.34 -21.06
CA CYS A 75 -6.34 -8.08 -22.03
C CYS A 75 -6.06 -9.31 -22.89
N LYS A 76 -5.92 -9.09 -24.20
CA LYS A 76 -5.56 -10.14 -25.16
C LYS A 76 -4.08 -10.55 -25.06
N PHE A 77 -3.22 -9.60 -24.72
CA PHE A 77 -1.77 -9.79 -24.63
C PHE A 77 -1.24 -9.03 -23.42
N PHE A 78 -0.31 -9.64 -22.74
CA PHE A 78 0.47 -9.03 -21.67
C PHE A 78 1.92 -9.51 -21.72
N SER A 79 2.82 -8.79 -21.10
CA SER A 79 4.19 -9.20 -20.83
C SER A 79 4.53 -9.03 -19.36
N VAL A 80 5.50 -9.80 -18.91
CA VAL A 80 6.00 -9.78 -17.54
C VAL A 80 7.41 -9.25 -17.56
N SER A 81 7.70 -8.26 -16.72
CA SER A 81 9.04 -7.77 -16.43
C SER A 81 9.42 -8.19 -15.02
N LEU A 82 10.58 -8.79 -14.89
CA LEU A 82 11.14 -9.23 -13.61
C LEU A 82 12.46 -8.47 -13.39
N ASP A 83 12.58 -7.82 -12.24
CA ASP A 83 13.79 -7.13 -11.84
C ASP A 83 14.20 -7.56 -10.43
N SER A 84 15.47 -7.94 -10.27
CA SER A 84 16.02 -8.37 -8.99
C SER A 84 16.80 -7.22 -8.36
N THR A 85 16.38 -6.80 -7.18
CA THR A 85 17.08 -5.78 -6.40
C THR A 85 17.40 -6.31 -5.01
N PRO A 86 18.66 -6.16 -4.52
CA PRO A 86 18.99 -6.52 -3.15
C PRO A 86 18.30 -5.56 -2.17
N ASP A 87 17.59 -6.11 -1.19
CA ASP A 87 17.06 -5.35 -0.07
C ASP A 87 18.16 -4.97 0.94
N ILE A 88 17.87 -4.01 1.81
CA ILE A 88 18.75 -3.59 2.92
C ILE A 88 19.16 -4.76 3.81
N THR A 89 18.31 -5.79 3.90
CA THR A 89 18.55 -7.04 4.64
C THR A 89 19.44 -8.04 3.90
N LYS A 90 19.92 -7.70 2.68
CA LYS A 90 20.67 -8.59 1.76
C LYS A 90 19.86 -9.81 1.27
N ILE A 91 18.57 -9.77 1.38
CA ILE A 91 17.67 -10.72 0.72
C ILE A 91 17.32 -10.10 -0.62
N ASP A 92 17.61 -10.81 -1.70
CA ASP A 92 17.21 -10.36 -3.02
C ASP A 92 15.71 -10.48 -3.19
N GLN A 93 15.11 -9.40 -3.64
CA GLN A 93 13.69 -9.32 -3.93
C GLN A 93 13.48 -9.20 -5.43
N LEU A 94 12.64 -10.08 -5.96
CA LEU A 94 12.21 -10.02 -7.34
C LEU A 94 10.97 -9.13 -7.45
N THR A 95 11.10 -8.03 -8.18
CA THR A 95 9.98 -7.18 -8.51
C THR A 95 9.25 -7.73 -9.72
N LEU A 96 7.95 -7.98 -9.58
CA LEU A 96 7.08 -8.43 -10.65
C LEU A 96 6.25 -7.27 -11.19
N ILE A 97 6.46 -6.94 -12.47
CA ILE A 97 5.73 -5.88 -13.18
C ILE A 97 4.98 -6.49 -14.35
N MET A 98 3.70 -6.18 -14.46
CA MET A 98 2.85 -6.58 -15.57
C MET A 98 2.68 -5.42 -16.53
N CYS A 99 2.98 -5.65 -17.82
CA CYS A 99 2.81 -4.69 -18.89
C CYS A 99 1.72 -5.20 -19.85
N TYR A 100 0.68 -4.40 -20.06
CA TYR A 100 -0.46 -4.74 -20.93
C TYR A 100 -1.09 -3.49 -21.53
N VAL A 101 -1.99 -3.69 -22.49
CA VAL A 101 -2.62 -2.59 -23.22
C VAL A 101 -4.08 -2.49 -22.83
N LEU A 102 -4.45 -1.38 -22.20
CA LEU A 102 -5.84 -0.98 -22.03
C LEU A 102 -6.38 -0.39 -23.33
N PRO A 103 -7.70 -0.26 -23.50
CA PRO A 103 -8.28 0.30 -24.71
C PRO A 103 -7.76 1.69 -25.11
N THR A 104 -7.27 2.46 -24.16
CA THR A 104 -6.81 3.84 -24.34
C THR A 104 -5.29 3.98 -24.37
N GLU A 105 -4.54 3.09 -23.66
CA GLU A 105 -3.11 3.24 -23.49
C GLU A 105 -2.41 1.95 -23.01
N PRO A 106 -1.12 1.79 -23.29
CA PRO A 106 -0.31 0.77 -22.63
C PRO A 106 -0.05 1.19 -21.17
N VAL A 107 -0.09 0.22 -20.28
CA VAL A 107 0.14 0.42 -18.84
C VAL A 107 1.16 -0.57 -18.30
N GLU A 108 1.91 -0.12 -17.30
CA GLU A 108 2.78 -0.93 -16.47
C GLU A 108 2.25 -0.91 -15.04
N ARG A 109 2.05 -2.08 -14.46
CA ARG A 109 1.54 -2.24 -13.10
C ARG A 109 2.49 -3.09 -12.29
N TYR A 110 2.95 -2.53 -11.18
CA TYR A 110 3.62 -3.29 -10.13
C TYR A 110 2.62 -4.27 -9.51
N LEU A 111 2.99 -5.53 -9.40
CA LEU A 111 2.13 -6.56 -8.82
C LEU A 111 2.57 -6.91 -7.40
N THR A 112 3.81 -7.32 -7.23
CA THR A 112 4.33 -7.77 -5.93
C THR A 112 5.86 -7.84 -5.91
N PHE A 113 6.41 -7.97 -4.70
CA PHE A 113 7.76 -8.47 -4.48
C PHE A 113 7.71 -9.95 -4.10
N LEU A 114 8.60 -10.72 -4.68
CA LEU A 114 8.84 -12.12 -4.33
C LEU A 114 10.22 -12.23 -3.67
N GLY A 115 10.27 -12.77 -2.46
CA GLY A 115 11.55 -13.09 -1.82
C GLY A 115 12.24 -14.22 -2.57
N MET A 116 13.55 -14.07 -2.80
CA MET A 116 14.36 -15.11 -3.47
C MET A 116 15.37 -15.67 -2.48
N ASP A 117 15.30 -16.98 -2.28
CA ASP A 117 16.32 -17.70 -1.50
C ASP A 117 17.51 -18.09 -2.37
N ASN A 118 17.33 -18.23 -3.69
CA ASN A 118 18.36 -18.59 -4.67
C ASN A 118 18.09 -17.92 -6.04
N HIS A 119 19.18 -17.69 -6.81
CA HIS A 119 19.14 -17.01 -8.12
C HIS A 119 19.07 -17.97 -9.32
N THR A 120 18.49 -19.17 -9.16
CA THR A 120 18.42 -20.13 -10.25
C THR A 120 17.14 -19.96 -11.07
N GLY A 121 17.26 -20.02 -12.41
CA GLY A 121 16.10 -19.89 -13.31
C GLY A 121 15.05 -21.01 -13.11
N GLU A 122 15.42 -22.14 -12.49
CA GLU A 122 14.48 -23.22 -12.15
C GLU A 122 13.53 -22.84 -11.03
N GLU A 123 13.96 -22.04 -10.05
CA GLU A 123 13.11 -21.56 -8.95
C GLU A 123 12.18 -20.42 -9.39
N LEU A 124 12.57 -19.66 -10.41
CA LEU A 124 11.72 -18.62 -10.99
C LEU A 124 10.54 -19.18 -11.80
N ALA A 125 10.58 -20.47 -12.16
CA ALA A 125 9.58 -21.13 -13.00
C ALA A 125 8.59 -22.01 -12.21
N GLN A 126 8.71 -22.11 -10.89
CA GLN A 126 7.80 -22.83 -9.99
C GLN A 126 6.81 -21.88 -9.32
#